data_df40db17ce34c7425314ffcde00023dd
#
_entry.id   df40db17ce34c7425314ffcde00023dd
#
_cell.length_a   1.000
_cell.length_b   1.000
_cell.length_c   1.000
_cell.angle_alpha   90.00
_cell.angle_beta   90.00
_cell.angle_gamma   90.00
#
_symmetry.space_group_name_H-M   'P 1'
#
loop_
_entity.id
_entity.type
_entity.pdbx_description
1 polymer ?
#
loop_
_entity_poly.entity_id
_entity_poly.type
_entity_poly.pdbx_seq_one_letter_code
_entity_poly.pdbx_strand_id
1 'polypeptide(L)'
;MKKSKVVLAAGILGSAAYLIKKKLENETVTKQLIPRHWDQQEINQRMADFTQQLAEGNSDALVTFALGNEARHFKSFIGRELTFLEAHVVSLFKVKGDSYNNLRGIISYRVATPKKEYTYLMKMARLGNAEQLDWYIQTVLEKDRGIKYSKQYLLQLTPVRPHEELCQIETDAGLITLRVFQQDAPKAVKNWRGLARQGFYDNTPFARVIKDFVIQGGALDGSGAEAQSIYGGYFEDEVDEGLYHFDGAVCLGNHGPNTNGNQFYIVEHSQVDKEQLYRMNLPLKVRSHYEAVGGLPELDGRYTVFGQVIDGMSVVRKIANQATDSEDAPLEPIMIRKITFKRASQK
;
A
#
# COMPACT_ATOMS: atom_id res chain seq x y z
N MET A 1 42.30 7.69 -8.23
CA MET A 1 41.18 7.80 -7.26
C MET A 1 39.94 7.24 -7.92
N LYS A 2 39.51 6.03 -7.51
CA LYS A 2 38.30 5.38 -8.03
C LYS A 2 37.06 6.06 -7.45
N LYS A 3 36.24 6.67 -8.31
CA LYS A 3 34.91 7.15 -7.92
C LYS A 3 34.03 5.94 -7.58
N SER A 4 33.71 5.81 -6.31
CA SER A 4 32.79 4.79 -5.81
C SER A 4 31.39 5.12 -6.38
N LYS A 5 30.95 4.34 -7.37
CA LYS A 5 29.57 4.39 -7.84
C LYS A 5 28.70 3.74 -6.74
N VAL A 6 27.90 4.52 -6.07
CA VAL A 6 26.83 4.02 -5.21
C VAL A 6 25.80 3.41 -6.14
N VAL A 7 25.77 2.07 -6.20
CA VAL A 7 24.70 1.32 -6.86
C VAL A 7 23.52 1.35 -5.88
N LEU A 8 22.57 2.25 -6.12
CA LEU A 8 21.25 2.14 -5.49
C LEU A 8 20.57 0.91 -6.09
N ALA A 9 20.16 -0.01 -5.23
CA ALA A 9 19.38 -1.18 -5.61
C ALA A 9 18.17 -0.73 -6.43
N ALA A 10 18.11 -1.20 -7.68
CA ALA A 10 17.03 -0.90 -8.59
C ALA A 10 15.81 -1.75 -8.22
N GLY A 11 14.83 -1.10 -7.60
CA GLY A 11 13.51 -1.66 -7.36
C GLY A 11 12.55 -0.53 -7.00
N ILE A 12 11.78 -0.08 -7.99
CA ILE A 12 10.58 0.78 -7.84
C ILE A 12 10.84 2.17 -7.21
N LEU A 13 11.59 3.01 -7.91
CA LEU A 13 11.68 4.45 -7.64
C LEU A 13 11.93 5.20 -8.95
N GLY A 14 11.06 5.06 -9.95
CA GLY A 14 11.30 5.71 -11.25
C GLY A 14 11.36 7.24 -11.15
N SER A 15 10.46 7.89 -10.45
CA SER A 15 10.40 9.34 -10.35
C SER A 15 11.10 9.90 -9.10
N ALA A 16 10.83 9.34 -7.91
CA ALA A 16 11.41 9.85 -6.67
C ALA A 16 12.92 9.61 -6.59
N ALA A 17 13.43 8.42 -6.99
CA ALA A 17 14.86 8.16 -7.03
C ALA A 17 15.58 9.03 -8.07
N TYR A 18 14.94 9.34 -9.20
CA TYR A 18 15.48 10.25 -10.21
C TYR A 18 15.57 11.69 -9.68
N LEU A 19 14.52 12.18 -9.00
CA LEU A 19 14.49 13.51 -8.39
C LEU A 19 15.50 13.63 -7.24
N ILE A 20 15.62 12.60 -6.40
CA ILE A 20 16.63 12.52 -5.34
C ILE A 20 18.04 12.58 -5.96
N LYS A 21 18.31 11.79 -6.99
CA LYS A 21 19.59 11.77 -7.69
C LYS A 21 19.94 13.14 -8.28
N LYS A 22 19.00 13.79 -8.98
CA LYS A 22 19.21 15.09 -9.63
C LYS A 22 19.40 16.23 -8.63
N LYS A 23 18.75 16.20 -7.47
CA LYS A 23 18.90 17.24 -6.41
C LYS A 23 20.03 16.97 -5.42
N LEU A 24 20.58 15.75 -5.38
CA LEU A 24 21.82 15.43 -4.67
C LEU A 24 23.09 15.76 -5.46
N GLU A 25 22.97 16.11 -6.73
CA GLU A 25 24.11 16.33 -7.64
C GLU A 25 25.08 17.44 -7.16
N ASN A 26 24.63 18.34 -6.28
CA ASN A 26 25.45 19.42 -5.72
C ASN A 26 26.14 19.05 -4.41
N GLU A 27 25.91 17.89 -3.83
CA GLU A 27 26.55 17.45 -2.59
C GLU A 27 27.26 16.10 -2.78
N THR A 28 28.52 16.04 -2.36
CA THR A 28 29.29 14.78 -2.42
C THR A 28 28.88 13.91 -1.24
N VAL A 29 28.08 12.87 -1.51
CA VAL A 29 27.75 11.85 -0.51
C VAL A 29 29.00 11.03 -0.22
N THR A 30 29.39 10.98 1.05
CA THR A 30 30.57 10.27 1.53
C THR A 30 30.24 8.91 2.09
N LYS A 31 29.06 8.74 2.70
CA LYS A 31 28.61 7.51 3.32
C LYS A 31 27.08 7.46 3.43
N GLN A 32 26.48 6.32 3.07
CA GLN A 32 25.09 6.01 3.45
C GLN A 32 25.07 5.41 4.86
N LEU A 33 24.10 5.79 5.66
CA LEU A 33 23.92 5.33 7.04
C LEU A 33 22.61 4.56 7.15
N ILE A 34 22.57 3.64 8.13
CA ILE A 34 21.32 3.02 8.56
C ILE A 34 20.71 3.94 9.62
N PRO A 35 19.47 4.42 9.45
CA PRO A 35 18.80 5.22 10.46
C PRO A 35 18.67 4.42 11.77
N ARG A 36 18.99 5.05 12.88
CA ARG A 36 18.83 4.48 14.21
C ARG A 36 17.54 4.97 14.84
N HIS A 37 17.07 4.29 15.85
CA HIS A 37 15.81 4.62 16.53
C HIS A 37 15.75 6.09 17.00
N TRP A 38 16.83 6.63 17.54
CA TRP A 38 16.88 8.01 17.97
C TRP A 38 16.95 9.02 16.83
N ASP A 39 17.52 8.70 15.66
CA ASP A 39 17.44 9.55 14.46
C ASP A 39 15.98 9.72 14.05
N GLN A 40 15.19 8.65 14.15
CA GLN A 40 13.77 8.65 13.86
C GLN A 40 12.99 9.48 14.89
N GLN A 41 13.30 9.36 16.16
CA GLN A 41 12.65 10.13 17.23
C GLN A 41 12.91 11.63 17.12
N GLU A 42 14.16 12.03 16.88
CA GLU A 42 14.50 13.45 16.67
C GLU A 42 13.69 14.06 15.52
N ILE A 43 13.61 13.36 14.40
CA ILE A 43 12.86 13.83 13.22
C ILE A 43 11.37 13.91 13.51
N ASN A 44 10.79 12.90 14.15
CA ASN A 44 9.38 12.90 14.51
C ASN A 44 9.04 14.10 15.42
N GLN A 45 9.83 14.31 16.47
CA GLN A 45 9.62 15.43 17.40
C GLN A 45 9.74 16.75 16.67
N ARG A 46 10.80 16.94 15.88
CA ARG A 46 11.03 18.18 15.12
C ARG A 46 9.90 18.52 14.18
N MET A 47 9.32 17.51 13.48
CA MET A 47 8.22 17.72 12.53
C MET A 47 6.87 17.87 13.24
N ALA A 48 6.68 17.26 14.41
CA ALA A 48 5.52 17.50 15.26
C ALA A 48 5.51 18.96 15.77
N ASP A 49 6.63 19.44 16.28
CA ASP A 49 6.79 20.84 16.73
C ASP A 49 6.54 21.81 15.57
N PHE A 50 7.07 21.54 14.39
CA PHE A 50 6.80 22.34 13.19
C PHE A 50 5.31 22.41 12.87
N THR A 51 4.61 21.27 12.91
CA THR A 51 3.17 21.21 12.65
C THR A 51 2.38 22.02 13.67
N GLN A 52 2.73 21.90 14.95
CA GLN A 52 2.10 22.63 16.03
C GLN A 52 2.28 24.14 15.85
N GLN A 53 3.50 24.61 15.60
CA GLN A 53 3.80 26.02 15.37
C GLN A 53 3.00 26.59 14.18
N LEU A 54 2.87 25.83 13.09
CA LEU A 54 2.04 26.24 11.96
C LEU A 54 0.56 26.33 12.34
N ALA A 55 0.04 25.36 13.09
CA ALA A 55 -1.35 25.33 13.53
C ALA A 55 -1.68 26.53 14.46
N GLU A 56 -0.75 26.92 15.33
CA GLU A 56 -0.85 28.08 16.22
C GLU A 56 -0.76 29.44 15.48
N GLY A 57 -0.51 29.40 14.17
CA GLY A 57 -0.41 30.63 13.36
C GLY A 57 0.95 31.29 13.39
N ASN A 58 1.97 30.65 13.96
CA ASN A 58 3.32 31.18 14.05
C ASN A 58 4.02 31.16 12.69
N SER A 59 4.11 32.34 12.04
CA SER A 59 4.80 32.50 10.76
C SER A 59 6.32 32.29 10.84
N ASP A 60 6.91 32.52 12.01
CA ASP A 60 8.35 32.38 12.22
C ASP A 60 8.79 30.91 12.17
N ALA A 61 7.87 29.97 12.39
CA ALA A 61 8.12 28.57 12.18
C ALA A 61 8.68 28.28 10.77
N LEU A 62 8.26 29.04 9.76
CA LEU A 62 8.73 28.86 8.40
C LEU A 62 10.24 29.08 8.25
N VAL A 63 10.81 30.06 8.93
CA VAL A 63 12.25 30.36 8.87
C VAL A 63 13.05 29.56 9.91
N THR A 64 12.40 29.16 11.00
CA THR A 64 13.03 28.35 12.06
C THR A 64 13.24 26.89 11.64
N PHE A 65 12.36 26.36 10.77
CA PHE A 65 12.36 24.94 10.38
C PHE A 65 12.79 24.68 8.93
N ALA A 66 12.76 25.70 8.07
CA ALA A 66 13.08 25.52 6.64
C ALA A 66 14.12 26.53 6.16
N LEU A 67 15.01 26.06 5.27
CA LEU A 67 16.07 26.90 4.69
C LEU A 67 15.58 27.58 3.41
N GLY A 68 15.99 28.85 3.26
CA GLY A 68 15.73 29.61 2.05
C GLY A 68 14.25 29.70 1.68
N ASN A 69 13.92 29.44 0.41
CA ASN A 69 12.54 29.55 -0.09
C ASN A 69 11.67 28.30 0.13
N GLU A 70 12.16 27.27 0.80
CA GLU A 70 11.41 26.01 0.96
C GLU A 70 10.20 26.18 1.91
N ALA A 71 10.25 27.18 2.77
CA ALA A 71 9.12 27.62 3.61
C ALA A 71 7.82 27.89 2.83
N ARG A 72 7.91 28.33 1.56
CA ARG A 72 6.75 28.63 0.71
C ARG A 72 5.76 27.47 0.57
N HIS A 73 6.24 26.23 0.65
CA HIS A 73 5.41 25.03 0.52
C HIS A 73 4.42 24.87 1.67
N PHE A 74 4.67 25.50 2.81
CA PHE A 74 3.91 25.35 4.05
C PHE A 74 3.10 26.60 4.44
N LYS A 75 3.27 27.73 3.73
CA LYS A 75 2.56 28.99 4.02
C LYS A 75 1.03 28.83 4.14
N SER A 76 0.45 27.96 3.33
CA SER A 76 -0.99 27.71 3.34
C SER A 76 -1.50 26.99 4.57
N PHE A 77 -0.62 26.49 5.43
CA PHE A 77 -0.97 25.80 6.68
C PHE A 77 -1.03 26.70 7.91
N ILE A 78 -0.46 27.90 7.83
CA ILE A 78 -0.41 28.83 8.97
C ILE A 78 -1.83 29.14 9.45
N GLY A 79 -2.07 28.95 10.75
CA GLY A 79 -3.35 29.19 11.42
C GLY A 79 -4.48 28.24 11.00
N ARG A 80 -4.16 27.10 10.41
CA ARG A 80 -5.15 26.05 10.11
C ARG A 80 -5.13 24.97 11.18
N GLU A 81 -6.27 24.32 11.35
CA GLU A 81 -6.33 23.08 12.11
C GLU A 81 -5.50 22.01 11.40
N LEU A 82 -4.41 21.58 12.06
CA LEU A 82 -3.47 20.60 11.56
C LEU A 82 -3.29 19.47 12.57
N THR A 83 -3.16 18.27 12.05
CA THR A 83 -2.77 17.10 12.82
C THR A 83 -1.47 16.55 12.25
N PHE A 84 -0.41 16.51 13.07
CA PHE A 84 0.79 15.77 12.75
C PHE A 84 0.46 14.28 12.72
N LEU A 85 0.82 13.59 11.65
CA LEU A 85 0.59 12.15 11.52
C LEU A 85 1.88 11.38 11.80
N GLU A 86 2.94 11.74 11.08
CA GLU A 86 4.26 11.15 11.26
C GLU A 86 5.33 11.87 10.45
N ALA A 87 6.59 11.63 10.80
CA ALA A 87 7.73 11.86 9.93
C ALA A 87 8.64 10.61 9.97
N HIS A 88 8.98 10.07 8.81
CA HIS A 88 9.77 8.85 8.69
C HIS A 88 11.07 9.09 7.93
N VAL A 89 12.19 8.57 8.49
CA VAL A 89 13.51 8.67 7.84
C VAL A 89 13.62 7.58 6.77
N VAL A 90 13.42 7.98 5.51
CA VAL A 90 13.53 7.09 4.34
C VAL A 90 14.97 6.70 4.07
N SER A 91 15.90 7.65 4.20
CA SER A 91 17.34 7.39 4.10
C SER A 91 18.17 8.43 4.83
N LEU A 92 19.34 8.03 5.30
CA LEU A 92 20.28 8.88 6.03
C LEU A 92 21.66 8.76 5.41
N PHE A 93 22.37 9.86 5.24
CA PHE A 93 23.69 9.86 4.64
C PHE A 93 24.56 11.02 5.09
N LYS A 94 25.87 10.81 5.04
CA LYS A 94 26.87 11.85 5.24
C LYS A 94 27.24 12.48 3.92
N VAL A 95 27.39 13.81 3.94
CA VAL A 95 27.96 14.59 2.82
C VAL A 95 29.33 15.13 3.20
N LYS A 96 30.07 15.64 2.23
CA LYS A 96 31.32 16.35 2.49
C LYS A 96 31.01 17.66 3.25
N GLY A 97 31.55 17.83 4.43
CA GLY A 97 31.31 18.96 5.33
C GLY A 97 32.05 18.78 6.66
N ASP A 98 31.86 19.71 7.57
CA ASP A 98 32.38 19.62 8.95
C ASP A 98 31.66 18.53 9.76
N SER A 99 32.14 18.25 10.97
CA SER A 99 31.60 17.17 11.81
C SER A 99 30.14 17.40 12.26
N TYR A 100 29.70 18.63 12.29
CA TYR A 100 28.33 19.00 12.75
C TYR A 100 27.33 19.13 11.61
N ASN A 101 27.80 19.54 10.41
CA ASN A 101 26.92 19.92 9.30
C ASN A 101 26.92 18.92 8.15
N ASN A 102 27.38 17.70 8.36
CA ASN A 102 27.57 16.70 7.31
C ASN A 102 26.44 15.65 7.20
N LEU A 103 25.40 15.74 8.05
CA LEU A 103 24.31 14.77 8.05
C LEU A 103 23.12 15.27 7.25
N ARG A 104 22.58 14.40 6.37
CA ARG A 104 21.40 14.65 5.56
C ARG A 104 20.44 13.48 5.67
N GLY A 105 19.14 13.78 5.68
CA GLY A 105 18.08 12.78 5.66
C GLY A 105 17.11 13.02 4.52
N ILE A 106 16.61 11.95 3.91
CA ILE A 106 15.40 11.99 3.13
C ILE A 106 14.27 11.56 4.04
N ILE A 107 13.27 12.41 4.18
CA ILE A 107 12.20 12.28 5.16
C ILE A 107 10.87 12.29 4.44
N SER A 108 10.03 11.32 4.75
CA SER A 108 8.61 11.38 4.45
C SER A 108 7.90 12.06 5.62
N TYR A 109 7.22 13.17 5.39
CA TYR A 109 6.46 13.93 6.39
C TYR A 109 4.99 13.96 6.01
N ARG A 110 4.12 13.60 6.96
CA ARG A 110 2.68 13.56 6.76
C ARG A 110 1.96 14.44 7.77
N VAL A 111 1.04 15.24 7.23
CA VAL A 111 0.21 16.17 8.01
C VAL A 111 -1.21 16.17 7.45
N ALA A 112 -2.20 16.24 8.33
CA ALA A 112 -3.61 16.31 7.96
C ALA A 112 -4.23 17.66 8.30
N THR A 113 -5.19 18.06 7.48
CA THR A 113 -6.25 19.02 7.82
C THR A 113 -7.55 18.26 8.00
N PRO A 114 -8.64 18.83 8.53
CA PRO A 114 -9.93 18.14 8.63
C PRO A 114 -10.47 17.59 7.32
N LYS A 115 -9.97 18.10 6.19
CA LYS A 115 -10.47 17.74 4.84
C LYS A 115 -9.49 16.92 4.02
N LYS A 116 -8.20 16.86 4.39
CA LYS A 116 -7.17 16.34 3.49
C LYS A 116 -5.88 16.00 4.21
N GLU A 117 -5.25 14.88 3.83
CA GLU A 117 -3.87 14.58 4.16
C GLU A 117 -2.91 15.12 3.09
N TYR A 118 -1.70 15.41 3.52
CA TYR A 118 -0.60 15.83 2.67
C TYR A 118 0.65 15.03 3.04
N THR A 119 1.31 14.53 2.03
CA THR A 119 2.62 13.90 2.17
C THR A 119 3.67 14.74 1.47
N TYR A 120 4.77 14.93 2.15
CA TYR A 120 5.95 15.61 1.61
C TYR A 120 7.14 14.67 1.67
N LEU A 121 7.83 14.50 0.56
CA LEU A 121 9.16 13.93 0.56
C LEU A 121 10.15 15.09 0.58
N MET A 122 10.98 15.13 1.63
CA MET A 122 11.87 16.26 1.87
C MET A 122 13.29 15.79 2.10
N LYS A 123 14.24 16.60 1.64
CA LYS A 123 15.62 16.52 2.10
C LYS A 123 15.78 17.43 3.29
N MET A 124 16.23 16.89 4.41
CA MET A 124 16.56 17.65 5.61
C MET A 124 18.06 17.63 5.87
N ALA A 125 18.58 18.74 6.38
CA ALA A 125 19.95 18.90 6.82
C ALA A 125 19.99 19.05 8.33
N ARG A 126 20.86 18.29 9.00
CA ARG A 126 21.19 18.55 10.40
C ARG A 126 22.30 19.56 10.45
N LEU A 127 22.03 20.72 11.01
CA LEU A 127 22.91 21.88 11.03
C LEU A 127 23.03 22.44 12.44
N GLY A 128 24.20 23.02 12.77
CA GLY A 128 24.43 23.66 14.04
C GLY A 128 25.90 23.61 14.45
N ASN A 129 26.13 23.65 15.75
CA ASN A 129 27.45 23.58 16.41
C ASN A 129 27.43 22.56 17.56
N ALA A 130 28.46 22.54 18.38
CA ALA A 130 28.58 21.58 19.50
C ALA A 130 27.49 21.74 20.57
N GLU A 131 26.90 22.93 20.71
CA GLU A 131 25.91 23.24 21.75
C GLU A 131 24.48 23.03 21.26
N GLN A 132 24.24 23.28 19.97
CA GLN A 132 22.90 23.17 19.38
C GLN A 132 22.97 22.61 17.97
N LEU A 133 22.32 21.47 17.75
CA LEU A 133 22.14 20.80 16.45
C LEU A 133 20.68 20.54 16.19
N ASP A 134 20.19 21.01 15.06
CA ASP A 134 18.79 20.84 14.66
C ASP A 134 18.64 20.39 13.22
N TRP A 135 17.46 19.83 12.92
CA TRP A 135 17.08 19.44 11.57
C TRP A 135 16.30 20.57 10.87
N TYR A 136 16.72 20.89 9.65
CA TYR A 136 16.12 21.91 8.82
C TYR A 136 15.67 21.33 7.49
N ILE A 137 14.48 21.70 7.02
CA ILE A 137 13.99 21.37 5.68
C ILE A 137 14.88 22.10 4.68
N GLN A 138 15.74 21.36 3.97
CA GLN A 138 16.67 21.89 3.00
C GLN A 138 16.03 22.01 1.60
N THR A 139 15.19 21.05 1.25
CA THR A 139 14.49 21.02 -0.04
C THR A 139 13.24 20.14 0.06
N VAL A 140 12.12 20.62 -0.43
CA VAL A 140 10.94 19.78 -0.71
C VAL A 140 11.17 19.13 -2.07
N LEU A 141 11.36 17.81 -2.05
CA LEU A 141 11.64 17.01 -3.25
C LEU A 141 10.35 16.71 -4.02
N GLU A 142 9.32 16.32 -3.29
CA GLU A 142 8.02 15.99 -3.82
C GLU A 142 6.93 16.45 -2.84
N LYS A 143 5.85 16.97 -3.38
CA LYS A 143 4.62 17.28 -2.63
C LYS A 143 3.51 16.48 -3.28
N ASP A 144 2.96 15.56 -2.53
CA ASP A 144 1.70 14.95 -2.93
C ASP A 144 0.61 16.02 -2.96
N ARG A 145 -0.21 16.01 -4.02
CA ARG A 145 -1.35 16.94 -4.15
C ARG A 145 -2.40 16.70 -3.08
N GLY A 146 -2.17 15.73 -2.19
CA GLY A 146 -3.01 15.31 -1.10
C GLY A 146 -4.18 14.49 -1.60
N ILE A 147 -4.32 13.29 -1.07
CA ILE A 147 -5.50 12.47 -1.30
C ILE A 147 -6.68 13.24 -0.68
N LYS A 148 -7.69 13.56 -1.49
CA LYS A 148 -8.95 14.06 -0.92
C LYS A 148 -9.49 12.94 -0.05
N TYR A 149 -9.65 13.18 1.24
CA TYR A 149 -10.53 12.35 2.05
C TYR A 149 -11.95 12.53 1.49
N SER A 150 -12.29 11.81 0.46
CA SER A 150 -13.68 11.41 0.33
C SER A 150 -13.98 10.63 1.60
N LYS A 151 -15.22 10.62 2.07
CA LYS A 151 -15.70 9.83 3.22
C LYS A 151 -15.51 8.31 2.96
N GLN A 152 -14.32 7.91 2.54
CA GLN A 152 -14.01 6.53 2.25
C GLN A 152 -13.78 5.85 3.58
N TYR A 153 -14.90 5.39 4.12
CA TYR A 153 -14.84 4.20 4.91
C TYR A 153 -14.10 3.18 4.05
N LEU A 154 -12.95 2.70 4.50
CA LEU A 154 -12.34 1.52 3.94
C LEU A 154 -13.40 0.42 4.06
N LEU A 155 -14.11 0.13 3.00
CA LEU A 155 -15.24 -0.81 3.01
C LEU A 155 -14.81 -2.16 3.54
N GLN A 156 -13.58 -2.56 3.22
CA GLN A 156 -12.97 -3.80 3.73
C GLN A 156 -12.91 -3.85 5.26
N LEU A 157 -12.86 -2.71 5.95
CA LEU A 157 -12.73 -2.60 7.42
C LEU A 157 -14.04 -2.31 8.14
N THR A 158 -15.11 -2.03 7.41
CA THR A 158 -16.41 -1.77 8.05
C THR A 158 -17.09 -3.08 8.45
N PRO A 159 -17.85 -3.10 9.54
CA PRO A 159 -18.68 -4.26 9.89
C PRO A 159 -19.65 -4.62 8.74
N VAL A 160 -19.92 -5.91 8.59
CA VAL A 160 -20.96 -6.39 7.66
C VAL A 160 -22.32 -5.81 8.09
N ARG A 161 -23.04 -5.24 7.13
CA ARG A 161 -24.35 -4.65 7.39
C ARG A 161 -25.43 -5.73 7.43
N PRO A 162 -26.52 -5.54 8.20
CA PRO A 162 -27.69 -6.40 8.10
C PRO A 162 -28.19 -6.48 6.65
N HIS A 163 -28.52 -7.69 6.21
CA HIS A 163 -28.99 -8.00 4.85
C HIS A 163 -27.96 -7.76 3.71
N GLU A 164 -26.72 -7.43 4.03
CA GLU A 164 -25.65 -7.38 3.03
C GLU A 164 -25.51 -8.75 2.36
N GLU A 165 -25.32 -8.76 1.04
CA GLU A 165 -25.10 -10.00 0.31
C GLU A 165 -23.65 -10.47 0.53
N LEU A 166 -23.50 -11.68 1.00
CA LEU A 166 -22.24 -12.37 1.20
C LEU A 166 -22.08 -13.49 0.18
N CYS A 167 -20.87 -13.74 -0.24
CA CYS A 167 -20.53 -14.87 -1.08
C CYS A 167 -19.88 -15.97 -0.22
N GLN A 168 -20.24 -17.23 -0.46
CA GLN A 168 -19.66 -18.40 0.18
C GLN A 168 -19.01 -19.29 -0.85
N ILE A 169 -17.74 -19.64 -0.63
CA ILE A 169 -16.99 -20.61 -1.40
C ILE A 169 -16.89 -21.89 -0.56
N GLU A 170 -17.60 -22.92 -0.95
CA GLU A 170 -17.48 -24.25 -0.37
C GLU A 170 -16.30 -24.97 -1.03
N THR A 171 -15.36 -25.48 -0.22
CA THR A 171 -14.16 -26.17 -0.70
C THR A 171 -13.97 -27.49 0.03
N ASP A 172 -13.12 -28.37 -0.48
CA ASP A 172 -12.71 -29.59 0.23
C ASP A 172 -12.00 -29.31 1.56
N ALA A 173 -11.42 -28.11 1.70
CA ALA A 173 -10.72 -27.69 2.90
C ALA A 173 -11.64 -27.03 3.95
N GLY A 174 -12.85 -26.61 3.54
CA GLY A 174 -13.81 -25.91 4.37
C GLY A 174 -14.53 -24.76 3.66
N LEU A 175 -15.21 -23.93 4.41
CA LEU A 175 -16.00 -22.81 3.93
C LEU A 175 -15.22 -21.49 4.05
N ILE A 176 -15.23 -20.70 2.97
CA ILE A 176 -14.69 -19.32 2.95
C ILE A 176 -15.86 -18.37 2.71
N THR A 177 -16.04 -17.38 3.56
CA THR A 177 -17.11 -16.38 3.42
C THR A 177 -16.52 -15.04 3.03
N LEU A 178 -17.03 -14.45 1.96
CA LEU A 178 -16.58 -13.19 1.37
C LEU A 178 -17.65 -12.13 1.47
N ARG A 179 -17.23 -10.92 1.69
CA ARG A 179 -17.94 -9.70 1.35
C ARG A 179 -17.58 -9.31 -0.09
N VAL A 180 -18.53 -8.81 -0.87
CA VAL A 180 -18.30 -8.36 -2.26
C VAL A 180 -18.65 -6.88 -2.43
N PHE A 181 -17.86 -6.16 -3.23
CA PHE A 181 -17.93 -4.69 -3.37
C PHE A 181 -18.63 -4.30 -4.67
N GLN A 182 -19.94 -4.56 -4.74
CA GLN A 182 -20.77 -4.36 -5.94
C GLN A 182 -20.79 -2.91 -6.46
N GLN A 183 -20.59 -1.91 -5.59
CA GLN A 183 -20.62 -0.49 -5.98
C GLN A 183 -19.26 -0.01 -6.53
N ASP A 184 -18.17 -0.62 -6.06
CA ASP A 184 -16.80 -0.19 -6.33
C ASP A 184 -16.18 -1.01 -7.47
N ALA A 185 -16.61 -2.27 -7.64
CA ALA A 185 -16.22 -3.15 -8.74
C ALA A 185 -17.44 -3.86 -9.38
N PRO A 186 -18.37 -3.09 -9.99
CA PRO A 186 -19.66 -3.60 -10.45
C PRO A 186 -19.54 -4.67 -11.53
N LYS A 187 -18.61 -4.55 -12.49
CA LYS A 187 -18.42 -5.53 -13.56
C LYS A 187 -17.78 -6.81 -13.03
N ALA A 188 -16.77 -6.69 -12.19
CA ALA A 188 -16.11 -7.82 -11.55
C ALA A 188 -17.09 -8.64 -10.73
N VAL A 189 -17.87 -8.00 -9.84
CA VAL A 189 -18.87 -8.69 -9.01
C VAL A 189 -19.99 -9.28 -9.87
N LYS A 190 -20.46 -8.58 -10.92
CA LYS A 190 -21.47 -9.10 -11.83
C LYS A 190 -20.97 -10.32 -12.60
N ASN A 191 -19.74 -10.27 -13.09
CA ASN A 191 -19.08 -11.40 -13.76
C ASN A 191 -18.94 -12.60 -12.82
N TRP A 192 -18.34 -12.41 -11.65
CA TRP A 192 -18.17 -13.43 -10.62
C TRP A 192 -19.50 -14.12 -10.29
N ARG A 193 -20.53 -13.34 -9.99
CA ARG A 193 -21.86 -13.84 -9.69
C ARG A 193 -22.49 -14.58 -10.86
N GLY A 194 -22.34 -14.08 -12.07
CA GLY A 194 -22.87 -14.69 -13.28
C GLY A 194 -22.26 -16.05 -13.54
N LEU A 195 -20.94 -16.15 -13.50
CA LEU A 195 -20.19 -17.41 -13.66
C LEU A 195 -20.51 -18.41 -12.55
N ALA A 196 -20.57 -17.95 -11.27
CA ALA A 196 -20.94 -18.80 -10.15
C ALA A 196 -22.36 -19.40 -10.30
N ARG A 197 -23.34 -18.58 -10.75
CA ARG A 197 -24.72 -19.06 -11.01
C ARG A 197 -24.81 -20.04 -12.16
N GLN A 198 -23.89 -19.99 -13.12
CA GLN A 198 -23.80 -20.95 -14.21
C GLN A 198 -23.08 -22.24 -13.80
N GLY A 199 -22.59 -22.34 -12.54
CA GLY A 199 -21.82 -23.47 -12.07
C GLY A 199 -20.38 -23.51 -12.63
N PHE A 200 -19.91 -22.41 -13.21
CA PHE A 200 -18.58 -22.35 -13.85
C PHE A 200 -17.45 -22.76 -12.90
N TYR A 201 -17.55 -22.36 -11.63
CA TYR A 201 -16.54 -22.68 -10.62
C TYR A 201 -16.75 -24.04 -9.93
N ASP A 202 -17.88 -24.72 -10.19
CA ASP A 202 -18.21 -25.96 -9.49
C ASP A 202 -17.25 -27.07 -9.86
N ASN A 203 -16.62 -27.68 -8.85
CA ASN A 203 -15.59 -28.70 -8.99
C ASN A 203 -14.35 -28.27 -9.80
N THR A 204 -13.98 -26.98 -9.72
CA THR A 204 -12.71 -26.47 -10.25
C THR A 204 -11.64 -26.38 -9.15
N PRO A 205 -10.35 -26.54 -9.46
CA PRO A 205 -9.30 -26.47 -8.46
C PRO A 205 -8.89 -25.03 -8.14
N PHE A 206 -8.24 -24.83 -6.98
CA PHE A 206 -7.26 -23.77 -6.86
C PHE A 206 -6.01 -24.22 -7.63
N ALA A 207 -5.87 -23.69 -8.83
CA ALA A 207 -4.91 -24.17 -9.82
C ALA A 207 -3.48 -23.68 -9.60
N ARG A 208 -3.30 -22.56 -8.87
CA ARG A 208 -2.00 -22.00 -8.52
C ARG A 208 -2.01 -21.54 -7.07
N VAL A 209 -1.03 -21.99 -6.31
CA VAL A 209 -0.94 -21.72 -4.88
C VAL A 209 0.49 -21.35 -4.53
N ILE A 210 0.67 -20.16 -4.00
CA ILE A 210 1.97 -19.70 -3.51
C ILE A 210 1.80 -19.27 -2.06
N LYS A 211 2.46 -20.01 -1.18
CA LYS A 211 2.48 -19.71 0.24
C LYS A 211 3.04 -18.30 0.49
N ASP A 212 2.47 -17.60 1.46
CA ASP A 212 2.81 -16.22 1.80
C ASP A 212 2.67 -15.25 0.61
N PHE A 213 1.74 -15.56 -0.31
CA PHE A 213 1.41 -14.70 -1.45
C PHE A 213 -0.08 -14.78 -1.80
N VAL A 214 -0.50 -15.77 -2.62
CA VAL A 214 -1.89 -15.89 -3.06
C VAL A 214 -2.31 -17.36 -3.26
N ILE A 215 -3.63 -17.62 -3.18
CA ILE A 215 -4.27 -18.80 -3.76
C ILE A 215 -5.13 -18.38 -4.95
N GLN A 216 -4.97 -19.01 -6.10
CA GLN A 216 -5.62 -18.62 -7.35
C GLN A 216 -6.47 -19.75 -7.90
N GLY A 217 -7.69 -19.41 -8.30
CA GLY A 217 -8.66 -20.33 -8.91
C GLY A 217 -9.36 -19.71 -10.12
N GLY A 218 -10.31 -20.47 -10.67
CA GLY A 218 -11.11 -20.02 -11.81
C GLY A 218 -10.57 -20.42 -13.17
N ALA A 219 -9.39 -21.06 -13.25
CA ALA A 219 -8.92 -21.71 -14.46
C ALA A 219 -9.45 -23.15 -14.49
N LEU A 220 -10.07 -23.56 -15.59
CA LEU A 220 -10.63 -24.92 -15.72
C LEU A 220 -9.54 -25.98 -15.84
N ASP A 221 -8.46 -25.65 -16.52
CA ASP A 221 -7.33 -26.54 -16.82
C ASP A 221 -6.00 -26.14 -16.17
N GLY A 222 -6.03 -25.11 -15.34
CA GLY A 222 -4.82 -24.54 -14.71
C GLY A 222 -3.98 -23.65 -15.65
N SER A 223 -4.20 -23.68 -16.97
CA SER A 223 -3.39 -22.93 -17.93
C SER A 223 -3.69 -21.43 -17.96
N GLY A 224 -4.90 -21.05 -17.55
CA GLY A 224 -5.37 -19.66 -17.64
C GLY A 224 -5.52 -19.12 -19.07
N ALA A 225 -5.38 -19.97 -20.07
CA ALA A 225 -5.22 -19.58 -21.47
C ALA A 225 -6.47 -18.95 -22.11
N GLU A 226 -7.68 -19.25 -21.59
CA GLU A 226 -8.91 -18.68 -22.12
C GLU A 226 -9.68 -17.90 -21.07
N ALA A 227 -9.71 -16.58 -21.23
CA ALA A 227 -10.58 -15.76 -20.40
C ALA A 227 -12.03 -15.94 -20.81
N GLN A 228 -12.79 -16.51 -19.91
CA GLN A 228 -14.24 -16.55 -20.03
C GLN A 228 -14.83 -15.48 -19.12
N SER A 229 -15.81 -14.77 -19.64
CA SER A 229 -16.62 -13.87 -18.84
C SER A 229 -18.06 -13.88 -19.34
N ILE A 230 -18.98 -13.36 -18.52
CA ILE A 230 -20.36 -13.18 -18.97
C ILE A 230 -20.49 -12.11 -20.09
N TYR A 231 -19.39 -11.42 -20.39
CA TYR A 231 -19.32 -10.39 -21.42
C TYR A 231 -18.82 -10.91 -22.77
N GLY A 232 -18.45 -12.21 -22.86
CA GLY A 232 -17.99 -12.82 -24.10
C GLY A 232 -16.53 -12.58 -24.43
N GLY A 233 -15.67 -12.35 -23.41
CA GLY A 233 -14.23 -12.14 -23.56
C GLY A 233 -13.65 -11.38 -22.37
N TYR A 234 -12.54 -10.70 -22.56
CA TYR A 234 -11.92 -9.86 -21.54
C TYR A 234 -12.75 -8.60 -21.23
N PHE A 235 -12.62 -8.09 -20.02
CA PHE A 235 -13.17 -6.79 -19.62
C PHE A 235 -12.17 -5.97 -18.82
N GLU A 236 -12.41 -4.68 -18.75
CA GLU A 236 -11.51 -3.70 -18.16
C GLU A 236 -11.33 -3.85 -16.65
N ASP A 237 -10.21 -3.32 -16.15
CA ASP A 237 -9.92 -3.21 -14.73
C ASP A 237 -10.87 -2.20 -14.05
N GLU A 238 -11.31 -2.54 -12.85
CA GLU A 238 -12.08 -1.66 -11.96
C GLU A 238 -11.24 -1.42 -10.69
N VAL A 239 -10.23 -0.55 -10.84
CA VAL A 239 -9.35 -0.18 -9.73
C VAL A 239 -9.97 0.96 -8.95
N ASP A 240 -10.36 0.69 -7.71
CA ASP A 240 -10.89 1.69 -6.78
C ASP A 240 -9.83 2.11 -5.77
N GLU A 241 -9.68 3.43 -5.53
CA GLU A 241 -8.71 4.00 -4.59
C GLU A 241 -9.01 3.68 -3.11
N GLY A 242 -10.17 3.10 -2.81
CA GLY A 242 -10.60 2.69 -1.48
C GLY A 242 -10.49 1.19 -1.20
N LEU A 243 -10.05 0.40 -2.19
CA LEU A 243 -9.89 -1.05 -2.10
C LEU A 243 -8.42 -1.45 -2.26
N TYR A 244 -7.95 -2.27 -1.33
CA TYR A 244 -6.53 -2.60 -1.17
C TYR A 244 -6.31 -4.10 -1.08
N HIS A 245 -5.09 -4.55 -1.40
CA HIS A 245 -4.68 -5.96 -1.33
C HIS A 245 -4.29 -6.38 0.09
N PHE A 246 -5.16 -6.11 1.06
CA PHE A 246 -5.00 -6.63 2.42
C PHE A 246 -5.02 -8.16 2.45
N ASP A 247 -4.47 -8.78 3.50
CA ASP A 247 -4.65 -10.21 3.74
C ASP A 247 -6.13 -10.58 3.66
N GLY A 248 -6.47 -11.57 2.83
CA GLY A 248 -7.85 -11.97 2.52
C GLY A 248 -8.56 -11.13 1.46
N ALA A 249 -7.91 -10.16 0.79
CA ALA A 249 -8.51 -9.48 -0.35
C ALA A 249 -8.77 -10.47 -1.50
N VAL A 250 -9.92 -10.31 -2.18
CA VAL A 250 -10.31 -11.14 -3.33
C VAL A 250 -10.25 -10.28 -4.58
N CYS A 251 -9.42 -10.71 -5.53
CA CYS A 251 -9.04 -9.91 -6.67
C CYS A 251 -9.18 -10.71 -7.97
N LEU A 252 -9.33 -10.01 -9.11
CA LEU A 252 -9.29 -10.66 -10.41
C LEU A 252 -7.84 -10.92 -10.84
N GLY A 253 -7.58 -12.14 -11.30
CA GLY A 253 -6.36 -12.47 -12.03
C GLY A 253 -6.49 -12.07 -13.50
N ASN A 254 -5.43 -11.50 -14.07
CA ASN A 254 -5.39 -11.11 -15.48
C ASN A 254 -3.99 -11.30 -16.08
N HIS A 255 -3.87 -11.21 -17.42
CA HIS A 255 -2.64 -11.33 -18.19
C HIS A 255 -2.05 -9.98 -18.60
N GLY A 256 -2.44 -8.92 -17.94
CA GLY A 256 -2.08 -7.54 -18.21
C GLY A 256 -3.31 -6.62 -18.08
N PRO A 257 -3.14 -5.31 -18.19
CA PRO A 257 -4.23 -4.36 -18.00
C PRO A 257 -5.44 -4.66 -18.89
N ASN A 258 -6.63 -4.61 -18.28
CA ASN A 258 -7.92 -4.80 -18.98
C ASN A 258 -8.11 -6.20 -19.62
N THR A 259 -7.50 -7.22 -19.05
CA THR A 259 -7.68 -8.60 -19.51
C THR A 259 -8.34 -9.50 -18.44
N ASN A 260 -9.28 -8.93 -17.70
CA ASN A 260 -10.03 -9.66 -16.67
C ASN A 260 -10.98 -10.70 -17.29
N GLY A 261 -11.15 -11.82 -16.61
CA GLY A 261 -12.03 -12.92 -17.04
C GLY A 261 -12.60 -13.69 -15.85
N ASN A 262 -12.40 -14.99 -15.86
CA ASN A 262 -12.86 -15.96 -14.87
C ASN A 262 -11.89 -16.16 -13.70
N GLN A 263 -10.62 -15.80 -13.87
CA GLN A 263 -9.60 -16.03 -12.87
C GLN A 263 -9.71 -15.06 -11.70
N PHE A 264 -9.50 -15.57 -10.50
CA PHE A 264 -9.44 -14.78 -9.27
C PHE A 264 -8.34 -15.31 -8.37
N TYR A 265 -7.90 -14.48 -7.45
CA TYR A 265 -7.02 -14.89 -6.37
C TYR A 265 -7.47 -14.31 -5.03
N ILE A 266 -7.09 -14.99 -3.96
CA ILE A 266 -7.25 -14.52 -2.58
C ILE A 266 -5.85 -14.26 -2.04
N VAL A 267 -5.62 -13.06 -1.53
CA VAL A 267 -4.34 -12.69 -0.89
C VAL A 267 -4.17 -13.50 0.39
N GLU A 268 -3.02 -14.15 0.50
CA GLU A 268 -2.61 -14.91 1.68
C GLU A 268 -1.19 -14.46 2.07
N HIS A 269 -1.10 -13.33 2.79
CA HIS A 269 0.17 -12.79 3.21
C HIS A 269 -0.01 -12.02 4.52
N SER A 270 0.28 -12.70 5.64
CA SER A 270 0.01 -12.20 6.99
C SER A 270 1.05 -11.19 7.51
N GLN A 271 2.07 -10.89 6.73
CA GLN A 271 3.11 -9.93 7.05
C GLN A 271 3.25 -8.89 5.95
N VAL A 272 4.01 -7.84 6.21
CA VAL A 272 4.35 -6.83 5.22
C VAL A 272 5.75 -6.30 5.50
N ASP A 273 6.51 -6.05 4.45
CA ASP A 273 7.78 -5.32 4.59
C ASP A 273 7.49 -3.86 4.98
N LYS A 274 7.75 -3.55 6.25
CA LYS A 274 7.50 -2.21 6.79
C LYS A 274 8.32 -1.14 6.08
N GLU A 275 9.56 -1.42 5.69
CA GLU A 275 10.38 -0.47 4.93
C GLU A 275 9.74 -0.15 3.58
N GLN A 276 9.29 -1.18 2.87
CA GLN A 276 8.59 -1.01 1.60
C GLN A 276 7.28 -0.23 1.81
N LEU A 277 6.50 -0.60 2.81
CA LEU A 277 5.22 0.04 3.14
C LEU A 277 5.38 1.53 3.45
N TYR A 278 6.42 1.91 4.21
CA TYR A 278 6.71 3.32 4.53
C TYR A 278 7.19 4.13 3.33
N ARG A 279 7.74 3.48 2.30
CA ARG A 279 8.11 4.14 1.04
C ARG A 279 6.92 4.39 0.13
N MET A 280 5.79 3.73 0.39
CA MET A 280 4.55 3.91 -0.37
C MET A 280 3.74 5.08 0.19
N ASN A 281 3.13 5.84 -0.71
CA ASN A 281 2.27 6.96 -0.33
C ASN A 281 0.86 6.48 0.00
N LEU A 282 0.72 5.72 1.10
CA LEU A 282 -0.55 5.17 1.54
C LEU A 282 -1.18 6.03 2.65
N PRO A 283 -2.51 6.19 2.67
CA PRO A 283 -3.22 6.79 3.80
C PRO A 283 -2.89 6.09 5.12
N LEU A 284 -2.81 6.84 6.22
CA LEU A 284 -2.42 6.28 7.53
C LEU A 284 -3.25 5.05 7.93
N LYS A 285 -4.58 5.11 7.76
CA LYS A 285 -5.47 3.97 8.07
C LYS A 285 -5.14 2.74 7.24
N VAL A 286 -4.83 2.91 5.96
CA VAL A 286 -4.44 1.82 5.06
C VAL A 286 -3.15 1.21 5.52
N ARG A 287 -2.13 2.04 5.77
CA ARG A 287 -0.84 1.58 6.24
C ARG A 287 -0.93 0.86 7.58
N SER A 288 -1.60 1.46 8.58
CA SER A 288 -1.80 0.83 9.88
C SER A 288 -2.53 -0.52 9.77
N HIS A 289 -3.43 -0.66 8.79
CA HIS A 289 -4.11 -1.91 8.56
C HIS A 289 -3.19 -2.95 7.93
N TYR A 290 -2.38 -2.59 6.92
CA TYR A 290 -1.33 -3.47 6.39
C TYR A 290 -0.37 -3.95 7.48
N GLU A 291 0.06 -3.05 8.38
CA GLU A 291 0.92 -3.41 9.51
C GLU A 291 0.27 -4.39 10.48
N ALA A 292 -1.07 -4.33 10.63
CA ALA A 292 -1.83 -5.18 11.55
C ALA A 292 -2.17 -6.55 10.97
N VAL A 293 -2.50 -6.63 9.68
CA VAL A 293 -3.03 -7.85 9.07
C VAL A 293 -2.15 -8.43 7.96
N GLY A 294 -1.24 -7.64 7.40
CA GLY A 294 -0.47 -8.02 6.21
C GLY A 294 -1.16 -7.68 4.90
N GLY A 295 -0.66 -8.23 3.82
CA GLY A 295 -1.16 -8.05 2.46
C GLY A 295 -0.07 -7.73 1.45
N LEU A 296 -0.45 -7.38 0.23
CA LEU A 296 0.42 -7.16 -0.92
C LEU A 296 0.26 -5.73 -1.47
N PRO A 297 0.74 -4.71 -0.76
CA PRO A 297 0.52 -3.31 -1.14
C PRO A 297 1.12 -2.95 -2.51
N GLU A 298 2.10 -3.70 -3.01
CA GLU A 298 2.68 -3.52 -4.34
C GLU A 298 1.72 -3.85 -5.49
N LEU A 299 0.62 -4.56 -5.21
CA LEU A 299 -0.43 -4.87 -6.18
C LEU A 299 -1.51 -3.80 -6.24
N ASP A 300 -1.56 -2.88 -5.27
CA ASP A 300 -2.54 -1.79 -5.24
C ASP A 300 -2.47 -0.93 -6.50
N GLY A 301 -3.64 -0.56 -7.01
CA GLY A 301 -3.73 0.24 -8.22
C GLY A 301 -3.46 -0.51 -9.53
N ARG A 302 -3.26 -1.83 -9.49
CA ARG A 302 -2.95 -2.66 -10.68
C ARG A 302 -4.01 -3.69 -11.00
N TYR A 303 -4.65 -4.25 -9.98
CA TYR A 303 -5.63 -5.32 -10.12
C TYR A 303 -6.95 -4.92 -9.48
N THR A 304 -8.03 -5.44 -10.02
CA THR A 304 -9.38 -5.23 -9.50
C THR A 304 -9.57 -5.99 -8.19
N VAL A 305 -9.66 -5.29 -7.07
CA VAL A 305 -10.13 -5.85 -5.80
C VAL A 305 -11.65 -5.77 -5.79
N PHE A 306 -12.33 -6.91 -5.67
CA PHE A 306 -13.80 -6.95 -5.71
C PHE A 306 -14.45 -7.58 -4.49
N GLY A 307 -13.64 -8.11 -3.56
CA GLY A 307 -14.12 -8.73 -2.33
C GLY A 307 -13.08 -8.75 -1.20
N GLN A 308 -13.53 -9.22 -0.03
CA GLN A 308 -12.70 -9.43 1.15
C GLN A 308 -13.19 -10.66 1.90
N VAL A 309 -12.29 -11.55 2.28
CA VAL A 309 -12.59 -12.65 3.21
C VAL A 309 -12.94 -12.06 4.57
N ILE A 310 -14.11 -12.43 5.10
CA ILE A 310 -14.59 -12.00 6.42
C ILE A 310 -14.65 -13.17 7.42
N ASP A 311 -14.63 -14.41 6.89
CA ASP A 311 -14.55 -15.63 7.69
C ASP A 311 -13.93 -16.74 6.83
N GLY A 312 -13.18 -17.66 7.46
CA GLY A 312 -12.52 -18.78 6.76
C GLY A 312 -11.09 -18.52 6.32
N MET A 313 -10.38 -17.49 6.81
CA MET A 313 -8.94 -17.30 6.52
C MET A 313 -8.08 -18.50 6.92
N SER A 314 -8.49 -19.29 7.92
CA SER A 314 -7.83 -20.55 8.26
C SER A 314 -7.91 -21.58 7.13
N VAL A 315 -9.01 -21.59 6.38
CA VAL A 315 -9.18 -22.42 5.18
C VAL A 315 -8.28 -21.94 4.05
N VAL A 316 -8.22 -20.61 3.81
CA VAL A 316 -7.30 -20.01 2.83
C VAL A 316 -5.87 -20.41 3.14
N ARG A 317 -5.42 -20.28 4.39
CA ARG A 317 -4.08 -20.69 4.82
C ARG A 317 -3.83 -22.19 4.70
N LYS A 318 -4.85 -23.03 4.95
CA LYS A 318 -4.74 -24.47 4.72
C LYS A 318 -4.51 -24.80 3.25
N ILE A 319 -5.20 -24.10 2.34
CA ILE A 319 -5.00 -24.24 0.90
C ILE A 319 -3.59 -23.76 0.52
N ALA A 320 -3.17 -22.58 1.01
CA ALA A 320 -1.87 -22.00 0.73
C ALA A 320 -0.67 -22.86 1.21
N ASN A 321 -0.88 -23.73 2.20
CA ASN A 321 0.16 -24.63 2.69
C ASN A 321 0.21 -25.99 1.98
N GLN A 322 -0.48 -26.16 0.83
CA GLN A 322 -0.35 -27.37 0.01
C GLN A 322 1.06 -27.48 -0.58
N ALA A 323 1.53 -28.72 -0.74
CA ALA A 323 2.72 -28.98 -1.54
C ALA A 323 2.43 -28.70 -3.02
N THR A 324 3.33 -27.98 -3.68
CA THR A 324 3.21 -27.58 -5.08
C THR A 324 4.37 -28.11 -5.91
N ASP A 325 4.17 -28.18 -7.22
CA ASP A 325 5.23 -28.43 -8.19
C ASP A 325 6.05 -27.16 -8.51
N SER A 326 6.90 -27.25 -9.52
CA SER A 326 7.75 -26.13 -9.97
C SER A 326 7.00 -24.98 -10.64
N GLU A 327 5.72 -25.18 -10.97
CA GLU A 327 4.84 -24.17 -11.59
C GLU A 327 3.80 -23.64 -10.60
N ASP A 328 4.00 -23.85 -9.30
CA ASP A 328 3.10 -23.48 -8.20
C ASP A 328 1.74 -24.22 -8.23
N ALA A 329 1.59 -25.30 -9.01
CA ALA A 329 0.36 -26.08 -9.03
C ALA A 329 0.35 -27.08 -7.86
N PRO A 330 -0.74 -27.14 -7.05
CA PRO A 330 -0.84 -28.10 -5.96
C PRO A 330 -0.74 -29.55 -6.42
N LEU A 331 0.09 -30.34 -5.74
CA LEU A 331 0.22 -31.80 -6.02
C LEU A 331 -1.09 -32.55 -5.70
N GLU A 332 -1.84 -32.08 -4.72
CA GLU A 332 -3.17 -32.57 -4.35
C GLU A 332 -4.16 -31.40 -4.36
N PRO A 333 -4.77 -31.05 -5.53
CA PRO A 333 -5.60 -29.88 -5.65
C PRO A 333 -6.83 -29.90 -4.74
N ILE A 334 -7.05 -28.79 -4.01
CA ILE A 334 -8.28 -28.59 -3.27
C ILE A 334 -9.31 -27.96 -4.21
N MET A 335 -10.48 -28.61 -4.30
CA MET A 335 -11.54 -28.20 -5.22
C MET A 335 -12.47 -27.17 -4.59
N ILE A 336 -12.88 -26.21 -5.40
CA ILE A 336 -14.06 -25.37 -5.16
C ILE A 336 -15.28 -26.23 -5.46
N ARG A 337 -16.08 -26.55 -4.48
CA ARG A 337 -17.27 -27.37 -4.66
C ARG A 337 -18.45 -26.57 -5.18
N LYS A 338 -18.62 -25.37 -4.63
CA LYS A 338 -19.69 -24.47 -5.03
C LYS A 338 -19.45 -23.06 -4.57
N ILE A 339 -19.93 -22.07 -5.34
CA ILE A 339 -20.00 -20.68 -4.93
C ILE A 339 -21.46 -20.25 -4.84
N THR A 340 -21.86 -19.75 -3.66
CA THR A 340 -23.24 -19.35 -3.39
C THR A 340 -23.31 -17.93 -2.81
N PHE A 341 -24.45 -17.28 -2.96
CA PHE A 341 -24.70 -15.94 -2.40
C PHE A 341 -25.83 -16.00 -1.39
N LYS A 342 -25.59 -15.45 -0.21
CA LYS A 342 -26.55 -15.42 0.91
C LYS A 342 -26.63 -14.02 1.50
N ARG A 343 -27.77 -13.66 2.06
CA ARG A 343 -27.88 -12.41 2.82
C ARG A 343 -27.40 -12.63 4.25
N ALA A 344 -26.64 -11.66 4.78
CA ALA A 344 -26.25 -11.66 6.19
C ALA A 344 -27.49 -11.67 7.08
N SER A 345 -27.47 -12.49 8.12
CA SER A 345 -28.54 -12.56 9.10
C SER A 345 -28.63 -11.25 9.91
N GLN A 346 -29.83 -10.87 10.34
CA GLN A 346 -29.96 -9.89 11.43
C GLN A 346 -29.38 -10.54 12.69
N LYS A 347 -28.34 -9.96 13.27
CA LYS A 347 -27.95 -10.24 14.65
C LYS A 347 -28.56 -9.19 15.54
#